data_01a7ca23e0a55a4a355b5ac21b7d5b79
#
_entry.id   01a7ca23e0a55a4a355b5ac21b7d5b79
#
_cell.length_a   1.000
_cell.length_b   1.000
_cell.length_c   1.000
_cell.angle_alpha   90.00
_cell.angle_beta   90.00
_cell.angle_gamma   90.00
#
_symmetry.space_group_name_H-M   'P 1'
#
loop_
_entity.id
_entity.type
_entity.pdbx_description
1 polymer ?
#
loop_
_entity_poly.entity_id
_entity_poly.type
_entity_poly.pdbx_seq_one_letter_code
_entity_poly.pdbx_strand_id
1 'polypeptide(L)'
;MKLIWCTTRHFKGDLCATTQVAIINRLLSLGHEMTVLGPDVPTETYAWEHVQLYQSSVKGKKASSLAKSIKKYLKQIDLQDHVVFIDWALVNSLSPGFERSGIRWMCIDRSPPADANFFAILQRRIWKKAWKMVASSLNRNGRCIGGMVVSATHQKRITEQFSVEERKLFTLHAGVDTQVFQPNNHSSFQTPIRMVYHGKMDRHRGILKLVLLLDALEDSGIGAQLNLVGSGDLDAHLTQLARSKPNLNFVGSIPHSEIGMTLREHQIGMLPMPNLPVWSISSPLKRSEYMSSGLLVLGIDHSGHHLPTTTNDLNSYKLFDQQSFVDDSVRQIQKWVDDDNFPELSREARNYAEEHLDWNKTIQSLAELLESLDE
;
A
#
# COMPACT_ATOMS: atom_id res chain seq x y z
N MET A 1 25.01 -2.49 -7.06
CA MET A 1 25.09 -2.19 -5.61
C MET A 1 24.51 -3.32 -4.79
N LYS A 2 25.05 -3.62 -3.59
CA LYS A 2 24.53 -4.63 -2.67
C LYS A 2 23.58 -4.00 -1.64
N LEU A 3 22.38 -4.54 -1.54
CA LEU A 3 21.31 -4.03 -0.66
C LEU A 3 20.91 -5.08 0.36
N ILE A 4 20.69 -4.67 1.60
CA ILE A 4 20.15 -5.52 2.66
C ILE A 4 18.85 -4.90 3.17
N TRP A 5 17.77 -5.67 3.21
CA TRP A 5 16.51 -5.21 3.81
C TRP A 5 16.22 -5.93 5.12
N CYS A 6 16.33 -5.21 6.23
CA CYS A 6 15.96 -5.69 7.55
C CYS A 6 14.48 -5.43 7.79
N THR A 7 13.64 -6.46 7.71
CA THR A 7 12.19 -6.34 7.79
C THR A 7 11.58 -7.06 8.98
N THR A 8 10.49 -6.49 9.53
CA THR A 8 9.63 -7.11 10.53
C THR A 8 8.41 -7.81 9.91
N ARG A 9 8.27 -7.76 8.59
CA ARG A 9 7.12 -8.29 7.85
C ARG A 9 7.16 -9.80 7.77
N HIS A 10 5.96 -10.38 7.79
CA HIS A 10 5.74 -11.78 7.47
C HIS A 10 5.25 -11.89 6.03
N PHE A 11 5.94 -12.67 5.19
CA PHE A 11 5.56 -12.83 3.78
C PHE A 11 4.23 -13.58 3.64
N LYS A 12 3.91 -14.44 4.59
CA LYS A 12 2.62 -15.14 4.61
C LYS A 12 1.56 -14.30 5.32
N GLY A 13 0.57 -13.84 4.56
CA GLY A 13 -0.63 -13.16 5.10
C GLY A 13 -0.46 -11.68 5.47
N ASP A 14 0.70 -11.06 5.22
CA ASP A 14 0.88 -9.61 5.40
C ASP A 14 0.68 -8.90 4.06
N LEU A 15 -0.40 -8.11 3.94
CA LEU A 15 -0.71 -7.32 2.74
C LEU A 15 0.43 -6.34 2.34
N CYS A 16 1.23 -5.90 3.31
CA CYS A 16 2.36 -5.02 3.02
C CYS A 16 3.57 -5.78 2.43
N ALA A 17 3.60 -7.10 2.54
CA ALA A 17 4.64 -7.92 1.92
C ALA A 17 4.58 -7.84 0.40
N THR A 18 3.37 -7.80 -0.21
CA THR A 18 3.21 -7.62 -1.66
C THR A 18 3.95 -6.39 -2.17
N THR A 19 3.81 -5.25 -1.49
CA THR A 19 4.52 -4.02 -1.85
C THR A 19 6.04 -4.16 -1.68
N GLN A 20 6.50 -4.82 -0.60
CA GLN A 20 7.92 -5.06 -0.37
C GLN A 20 8.52 -5.93 -1.47
N VAL A 21 7.82 -7.01 -1.84
CA VAL A 21 8.22 -7.91 -2.95
C VAL A 21 8.33 -7.15 -4.26
N ALA A 22 7.35 -6.32 -4.60
CA ALA A 22 7.37 -5.53 -5.83
C ALA A 22 8.55 -4.55 -5.89
N ILE A 23 8.85 -3.85 -4.78
CA ILE A 23 10.00 -2.96 -4.69
C ILE A 23 11.31 -3.74 -4.86
N ILE A 24 11.46 -4.88 -4.18
CA ILE A 24 12.66 -5.73 -4.28
C ILE A 24 12.85 -6.23 -5.72
N ASN A 25 11.80 -6.78 -6.34
CA ASN A 25 11.87 -7.27 -7.72
C ASN A 25 12.31 -6.18 -8.69
N ARG A 26 11.81 -4.95 -8.47
CA ARG A 26 12.22 -3.83 -9.31
C ARG A 26 13.68 -3.44 -9.09
N LEU A 27 14.16 -3.39 -7.85
CA LEU A 27 15.59 -3.13 -7.56
C LEU A 27 16.50 -4.20 -8.18
N LEU A 28 16.08 -5.47 -8.13
CA LEU A 28 16.81 -6.57 -8.82
C LEU A 28 16.87 -6.35 -10.34
N SER A 29 15.73 -5.95 -10.96
CA SER A 29 15.70 -5.69 -12.42
C SER A 29 16.56 -4.50 -12.84
N LEU A 30 16.94 -3.62 -11.91
CA LEU A 30 17.88 -2.52 -12.10
C LEU A 30 19.35 -2.96 -11.85
N GLY A 31 19.61 -4.25 -11.62
CA GLY A 31 20.95 -4.80 -11.45
C GLY A 31 21.50 -4.72 -10.02
N HIS A 32 20.67 -4.41 -9.01
CA HIS A 32 21.07 -4.48 -7.61
C HIS A 32 21.02 -5.93 -7.11
N GLU A 33 21.88 -6.28 -6.17
CA GLU A 33 21.80 -7.53 -5.40
C GLU A 33 21.01 -7.29 -4.12
N MET A 34 20.11 -8.21 -3.73
CA MET A 34 19.25 -8.02 -2.57
C MET A 34 19.31 -9.21 -1.62
N THR A 35 19.60 -8.93 -0.34
CA THR A 35 19.45 -9.88 0.78
C THR A 35 18.36 -9.38 1.73
N VAL A 36 17.37 -10.21 2.03
CA VAL A 36 16.29 -9.88 2.96
C VAL A 36 16.49 -10.63 4.27
N LEU A 37 16.54 -9.88 5.37
CA LEU A 37 16.66 -10.41 6.73
C LEU A 37 15.32 -10.24 7.44
N GLY A 38 14.61 -11.35 7.68
CA GLY A 38 13.25 -11.32 8.20
C GLY A 38 12.90 -12.47 9.13
N PRO A 39 11.66 -12.46 9.72
CA PRO A 39 11.25 -13.46 10.72
C PRO A 39 10.79 -14.80 10.11
N ASP A 40 10.48 -14.85 8.83
CA ASP A 40 9.99 -16.06 8.15
C ASP A 40 10.61 -16.21 6.76
N VAL A 41 10.35 -17.35 6.14
CA VAL A 41 10.73 -17.65 4.76
C VAL A 41 9.52 -17.43 3.87
N PRO A 42 9.68 -16.77 2.71
CA PRO A 42 8.63 -16.69 1.70
C PRO A 42 8.17 -18.08 1.28
N THR A 43 6.88 -18.22 0.97
CA THR A 43 6.32 -19.48 0.44
C THR A 43 6.66 -19.70 -1.03
N GLU A 44 7.05 -18.63 -1.72
CA GLU A 44 7.44 -18.64 -3.13
C GLU A 44 8.96 -18.49 -3.25
N THR A 45 9.53 -19.03 -4.33
CA THR A 45 10.95 -18.83 -4.65
C THR A 45 11.12 -17.48 -5.31
N TYR A 46 11.97 -16.65 -4.73
CA TYR A 46 12.33 -15.33 -5.25
C TYR A 46 13.76 -15.29 -5.75
N ALA A 47 14.07 -14.31 -6.58
CA ALA A 47 15.41 -14.12 -7.14
C ALA A 47 16.41 -13.46 -6.19
N TRP A 48 16.02 -13.18 -4.94
CA TRP A 48 16.91 -12.62 -3.90
C TRP A 48 17.23 -13.63 -2.81
N GLU A 49 18.32 -13.39 -2.10
CA GLU A 49 18.66 -14.15 -0.91
C GLU A 49 17.73 -13.79 0.24
N HIS A 50 17.11 -14.79 0.87
CA HIS A 50 16.28 -14.60 2.05
C HIS A 50 16.83 -15.37 3.24
N VAL A 51 17.10 -14.67 4.33
CA VAL A 51 17.64 -15.23 5.56
C VAL A 51 16.60 -15.15 6.66
N GLN A 52 16.08 -16.32 7.05
CA GLN A 52 15.17 -16.42 8.18
C GLN A 52 15.92 -16.24 9.49
N LEU A 53 15.45 -15.32 10.33
CA LEU A 53 16.06 -15.03 11.62
C LEU A 53 15.04 -15.15 12.76
N TYR A 54 15.54 -15.59 13.92
CA TYR A 54 14.70 -15.79 15.09
C TYR A 54 14.00 -14.50 15.51
N GLN A 55 12.68 -14.61 15.70
CA GLN A 55 11.80 -13.61 16.29
C GLN A 55 11.00 -14.26 17.44
N SER A 56 10.94 -13.60 18.60
CA SER A 56 10.13 -14.05 19.72
C SER A 56 8.64 -14.03 19.37
N SER A 57 7.87 -15.02 19.80
CA SER A 57 6.40 -15.02 19.71
C SER A 57 5.75 -14.05 20.71
N VAL A 58 6.46 -13.63 21.73
CA VAL A 58 5.94 -12.77 22.81
C VAL A 58 5.63 -11.37 22.28
N LYS A 59 4.37 -10.94 22.43
CA LYS A 59 3.91 -9.61 22.06
C LYS A 59 4.75 -8.52 22.78
N GLY A 60 5.23 -7.55 22.03
CA GLY A 60 6.13 -6.49 22.53
C GLY A 60 7.63 -6.82 22.51
N LYS A 61 8.03 -8.10 22.36
CA LYS A 61 9.44 -8.51 22.23
C LYS A 61 9.86 -8.88 20.81
N LYS A 62 8.92 -8.92 19.86
CA LYS A 62 9.16 -9.34 18.46
C LYS A 62 10.30 -8.56 17.80
N ALA A 63 10.18 -7.24 17.69
CA ALA A 63 11.17 -6.39 17.01
C ALA A 63 12.55 -6.42 17.72
N SER A 64 12.60 -6.42 19.05
CA SER A 64 13.84 -6.43 19.80
C SER A 64 14.61 -7.75 19.69
N SER A 65 13.91 -8.88 19.70
CA SER A 65 14.52 -10.20 19.50
C SER A 65 15.04 -10.38 18.07
N LEU A 66 14.25 -9.98 17.08
CA LEU A 66 14.66 -10.00 15.69
C LEU A 66 15.90 -9.11 15.46
N ALA A 67 15.91 -7.89 16.01
CA ALA A 67 17.06 -7.00 15.91
C ALA A 67 18.34 -7.62 16.51
N LYS A 68 18.24 -8.42 17.59
CA LYS A 68 19.39 -9.17 18.14
C LYS A 68 19.91 -10.22 17.16
N SER A 69 18.99 -10.96 16.53
CA SER A 69 19.34 -11.96 15.52
C SER A 69 19.99 -11.35 14.28
N ILE A 70 19.42 -10.24 13.79
CA ILE A 70 20.00 -9.46 12.67
C ILE A 70 21.41 -8.98 13.02
N LYS A 71 21.61 -8.39 14.21
CA LYS A 71 22.96 -7.96 14.64
C LYS A 71 23.98 -9.10 14.68
N LYS A 72 23.55 -10.29 15.12
CA LYS A 72 24.43 -11.45 15.14
C LYS A 72 24.82 -11.90 13.73
N TYR A 73 23.86 -11.92 12.81
CA TYR A 73 24.10 -12.26 11.40
C TYR A 73 25.02 -11.24 10.71
N LEU A 74 24.73 -9.94 10.84
CA LEU A 74 25.48 -8.87 10.19
C LEU A 74 26.94 -8.75 10.66
N LYS A 75 27.30 -9.30 11.82
CA LYS A 75 28.69 -9.39 12.27
C LYS A 75 29.53 -10.41 11.49
N GLN A 76 28.90 -11.29 10.71
CA GLN A 76 29.55 -12.37 9.98
C GLN A 76 29.82 -12.01 8.51
N ILE A 77 29.32 -10.86 8.05
CA ILE A 77 29.43 -10.39 6.67
C ILE A 77 30.13 -9.02 6.61
N ASP A 78 30.84 -8.78 5.53
CA ASP A 78 31.38 -7.46 5.22
C ASP A 78 30.28 -6.56 4.65
N LEU A 79 30.11 -5.39 5.26
CA LEU A 79 29.03 -4.44 4.93
C LEU A 79 29.55 -3.17 4.24
N GLN A 80 30.84 -3.06 3.91
CA GLN A 80 31.41 -1.80 3.40
C GLN A 80 30.72 -1.30 2.12
N ASP A 81 30.37 -2.20 1.22
CA ASP A 81 29.71 -1.88 -0.05
C ASP A 81 28.18 -2.04 -0.03
N HIS A 82 27.60 -2.11 1.17
CA HIS A 82 26.18 -2.32 1.31
C HIS A 82 25.45 -1.03 1.70
N VAL A 83 24.18 -0.93 1.22
CA VAL A 83 23.17 -0.03 1.77
C VAL A 83 22.12 -0.86 2.51
N VAL A 84 21.85 -0.50 3.75
CA VAL A 84 20.94 -1.26 4.62
C VAL A 84 19.60 -0.54 4.77
N PHE A 85 18.53 -1.12 4.26
CA PHE A 85 17.15 -0.70 4.46
C PHE A 85 16.63 -1.27 5.79
N ILE A 86 16.06 -0.44 6.64
CA ILE A 86 15.65 -0.82 7.99
C ILE A 86 14.18 -0.42 8.20
N ASP A 87 13.30 -1.38 8.43
CA ASP A 87 11.95 -1.08 8.89
C ASP A 87 11.99 -0.22 10.15
N TRP A 88 11.16 0.82 10.24
CA TRP A 88 11.17 1.80 11.33
C TRP A 88 11.19 1.16 12.74
N ALA A 89 10.55 0.02 12.92
CA ALA A 89 10.49 -0.71 14.19
C ALA A 89 11.85 -1.26 14.64
N LEU A 90 12.82 -1.41 13.73
CA LEU A 90 14.18 -1.90 13.98
C LEU A 90 15.22 -0.78 14.09
N VAL A 91 14.91 0.42 13.59
CA VAL A 91 15.85 1.57 13.53
C VAL A 91 16.50 1.84 14.88
N ASN A 92 15.71 1.94 15.97
CA ASN A 92 16.22 2.22 17.30
C ASN A 92 17.28 1.23 17.79
N SER A 93 17.22 0.00 17.32
CA SER A 93 18.13 -1.07 17.69
C SER A 93 19.32 -1.20 16.78
N LEU A 94 19.15 -1.03 15.47
CA LEU A 94 20.18 -1.32 14.46
C LEU A 94 21.02 -0.10 14.10
N SER A 95 20.40 1.06 13.89
CA SER A 95 21.08 2.25 13.35
C SER A 95 22.30 2.73 14.19
N PRO A 96 22.32 2.63 15.55
CA PRO A 96 23.52 3.03 16.29
C PRO A 96 24.77 2.19 15.99
N GLY A 97 24.56 0.94 15.53
CA GLY A 97 25.65 0.08 15.07
C GLY A 97 26.18 0.56 13.72
N PHE A 98 25.30 0.83 12.78
CA PHE A 98 25.66 1.29 11.43
C PHE A 98 26.37 2.65 11.46
N GLU A 99 25.90 3.60 12.28
CA GLU A 99 26.57 4.88 12.49
C GLU A 99 28.05 4.70 12.93
N ARG A 100 28.30 3.81 13.91
CA ARG A 100 29.66 3.56 14.42
C ARG A 100 30.56 2.81 13.42
N SER A 101 29.96 1.94 12.61
CA SER A 101 30.70 1.13 11.63
C SER A 101 30.80 1.79 10.25
N GLY A 102 30.29 3.00 10.08
CA GLY A 102 30.38 3.71 8.80
C GLY A 102 29.43 3.20 7.70
N ILE A 103 28.43 2.37 8.05
CA ILE A 103 27.55 1.69 7.07
C ILE A 103 26.38 2.60 6.70
N ARG A 104 26.14 2.77 5.41
CA ARG A 104 25.00 3.55 4.89
C ARG A 104 23.69 2.82 5.19
N TRP A 105 22.68 3.56 5.66
CA TRP A 105 21.35 3.00 5.97
C TRP A 105 20.21 3.96 5.66
N MET A 106 19.02 3.40 5.42
CA MET A 106 17.77 4.13 5.16
C MET A 106 16.65 3.60 6.04
N CYS A 107 15.81 4.49 6.56
CA CYS A 107 14.59 4.12 7.29
C CYS A 107 13.46 3.80 6.30
N ILE A 108 12.82 2.64 6.49
CA ILE A 108 11.64 2.25 5.71
C ILE A 108 10.40 2.39 6.58
N ASP A 109 9.52 3.30 6.21
CA ASP A 109 8.26 3.55 6.91
C ASP A 109 7.06 3.47 5.95
N ARG A 110 6.65 2.25 5.64
CA ARG A 110 5.50 1.98 4.78
C ARG A 110 4.19 1.75 5.54
N SER A 111 4.25 1.72 6.87
CA SER A 111 3.09 1.51 7.74
C SER A 111 3.33 2.14 9.10
N PRO A 112 3.11 3.44 9.24
CA PRO A 112 3.18 4.09 10.53
C PRO A 112 2.14 3.49 11.49
N PRO A 113 2.37 3.55 12.84
CA PRO A 113 1.47 2.96 13.81
C PRO A 113 0.07 3.58 13.76
N ALA A 114 -0.92 2.76 13.41
CA ALA A 114 -2.28 3.16 13.11
C ALA A 114 -3.28 2.90 14.24
N ASP A 115 -3.03 1.86 15.05
CA ASP A 115 -3.99 1.39 16.07
C ASP A 115 -4.24 2.40 17.19
N ALA A 116 -5.41 2.27 17.84
CA ALA A 116 -5.83 3.10 18.98
C ALA A 116 -5.66 2.39 20.35
N ASN A 117 -5.14 1.15 20.39
CA ASN A 117 -4.99 0.38 21.62
C ASN A 117 -3.74 0.78 22.44
N PHE A 118 -3.61 0.24 23.67
CA PHE A 118 -2.47 0.53 24.54
C PHE A 118 -1.10 0.23 23.89
N PHE A 119 -0.99 -0.86 23.15
CA PHE A 119 0.25 -1.20 22.45
C PHE A 119 0.59 -0.20 21.33
N ALA A 120 -0.39 0.44 20.75
CA ALA A 120 -0.18 1.49 19.76
C ALA A 120 0.49 2.74 20.35
N ILE A 121 0.26 3.04 21.63
CA ILE A 121 0.96 4.15 22.32
C ILE A 121 2.46 3.84 22.37
N LEU A 122 2.82 2.60 22.71
CA LEU A 122 4.22 2.17 22.73
C LEU A 122 4.83 2.16 21.32
N GLN A 123 4.12 1.64 20.34
CA GLN A 123 4.56 1.65 18.94
C GLN A 123 4.78 3.08 18.44
N ARG A 124 3.87 4.02 18.74
CA ARG A 124 4.04 5.44 18.38
C ARG A 124 5.28 6.07 19.05
N ARG A 125 5.60 5.70 20.30
CA ARG A 125 6.84 6.16 20.96
C ARG A 125 8.10 5.61 20.28
N ILE A 126 8.10 4.33 19.91
CA ILE A 126 9.20 3.69 19.17
C ILE A 126 9.37 4.33 17.79
N TRP A 127 8.27 4.56 17.08
CA TRP A 127 8.23 5.22 15.78
C TRP A 127 8.77 6.66 15.84
N LYS A 128 8.30 7.46 16.81
CA LYS A 128 8.82 8.82 17.03
C LYS A 128 10.32 8.83 17.35
N LYS A 129 10.79 7.86 18.13
CA LYS A 129 12.22 7.72 18.43
C LYS A 129 13.02 7.36 17.18
N ALA A 130 12.51 6.47 16.34
CA ALA A 130 13.14 6.10 15.08
C ALA A 130 13.34 7.31 14.17
N TRP A 131 12.30 8.12 13.95
CA TRP A 131 12.41 9.32 13.13
C TRP A 131 13.31 10.41 13.74
N LYS A 132 13.34 10.55 15.07
CA LYS A 132 14.33 11.41 15.73
C LYS A 132 15.76 10.94 15.48
N MET A 133 16.02 9.64 15.40
CA MET A 133 17.33 9.09 15.07
C MET A 133 17.68 9.35 13.60
N VAL A 134 16.73 9.19 12.67
CA VAL A 134 16.91 9.57 11.26
C VAL A 134 17.30 11.06 11.15
N ALA A 135 16.49 11.95 11.70
CA ALA A 135 16.76 13.39 11.70
C ALA A 135 18.12 13.74 12.30
N SER A 136 18.43 13.14 13.46
CA SER A 136 19.73 13.36 14.12
C SER A 136 20.93 12.88 13.30
N SER A 137 20.81 11.77 12.57
CA SER A 137 21.85 11.28 11.69
C SER A 137 22.03 12.22 10.48
N LEU A 138 20.93 12.57 9.81
CA LEU A 138 20.96 13.48 8.66
C LEU A 138 21.56 14.86 9.01
N ASN A 139 21.15 15.45 10.12
CA ASN A 139 21.63 16.77 10.55
C ASN A 139 23.13 16.80 10.93
N ARG A 140 23.72 15.65 11.24
CA ARG A 140 25.15 15.53 11.58
C ARG A 140 26.00 15.00 10.44
N ASN A 141 25.43 14.89 9.22
CA ASN A 141 26.06 14.21 8.10
C ASN A 141 26.51 12.78 8.48
N GLY A 142 25.66 12.07 9.22
CA GLY A 142 25.87 10.68 9.61
C GLY A 142 25.70 9.71 8.43
N ARG A 143 25.43 8.47 8.73
CA ARG A 143 25.33 7.39 7.72
C ARG A 143 23.91 7.13 7.23
N CYS A 144 22.90 7.82 7.81
CA CYS A 144 21.56 7.80 7.25
C CYS A 144 21.52 8.52 5.91
N ILE A 145 21.02 7.86 4.87
CA ILE A 145 20.88 8.45 3.54
C ILE A 145 19.47 9.03 3.30
N GLY A 146 18.50 8.73 4.18
CA GLY A 146 17.14 9.23 4.08
C GLY A 146 16.10 8.30 4.68
N GLY A 147 14.84 8.54 4.31
CA GLY A 147 13.70 7.71 4.69
C GLY A 147 12.72 7.48 3.55
N MET A 148 12.18 6.27 3.46
CA MET A 148 11.13 5.91 2.51
C MET A 148 9.77 6.04 3.21
N VAL A 149 8.84 6.80 2.61
CA VAL A 149 7.49 7.03 3.10
C VAL A 149 6.46 6.68 2.02
N VAL A 150 5.17 6.56 2.38
CA VAL A 150 4.14 6.00 1.47
C VAL A 150 3.31 7.04 0.73
N SER A 151 3.33 8.30 1.13
CA SER A 151 2.51 9.35 0.53
C SER A 151 3.08 10.74 0.81
N ALA A 152 2.65 11.74 0.02
CA ALA A 152 3.01 13.14 0.25
C ALA A 152 2.53 13.65 1.63
N THR A 153 1.36 13.22 2.09
CA THR A 153 0.86 13.53 3.45
C THR A 153 1.75 12.92 4.53
N HIS A 154 2.27 11.70 4.29
CA HIS A 154 3.22 11.09 5.21
C HIS A 154 4.56 11.84 5.21
N GLN A 155 5.08 12.21 4.03
CA GLN A 155 6.29 13.01 3.87
C GLN A 155 6.16 14.33 4.63
N LYS A 156 5.10 15.10 4.36
CA LYS A 156 4.80 16.37 5.06
C LYS A 156 4.78 16.19 6.57
N ARG A 157 4.10 15.16 7.08
CA ARG A 157 4.07 14.85 8.52
C ARG A 157 5.46 14.61 9.11
N ILE A 158 6.34 13.88 8.41
CA ILE A 158 7.71 13.63 8.87
C ILE A 158 8.54 14.92 8.88
N THR A 159 8.45 15.70 7.79
CA THR A 159 9.13 17.01 7.69
C THR A 159 8.71 17.93 8.83
N GLU A 160 7.41 18.12 9.06
CA GLU A 160 6.89 19.02 10.10
C GLU A 160 7.19 18.53 11.53
N GLN A 161 7.08 17.22 11.78
CA GLN A 161 7.20 16.68 13.13
C GLN A 161 8.65 16.45 13.57
N PHE A 162 9.57 16.19 12.64
CA PHE A 162 10.96 15.80 12.95
C PHE A 162 12.01 16.67 12.28
N SER A 163 11.61 17.69 11.50
CA SER A 163 12.52 18.59 10.78
C SER A 163 13.48 17.84 9.85
N VAL A 164 12.97 16.81 9.17
CA VAL A 164 13.69 16.11 8.10
C VAL A 164 13.44 16.85 6.80
N GLU A 165 14.49 17.17 6.06
CA GLU A 165 14.37 17.82 4.76
C GLU A 165 13.63 16.95 3.76
N GLU A 166 12.71 17.53 2.96
CA GLU A 166 11.89 16.79 1.98
C GLU A 166 12.74 16.01 0.98
N ARG A 167 13.85 16.58 0.51
CA ARG A 167 14.79 15.91 -0.42
C ARG A 167 15.44 14.64 0.14
N LYS A 168 15.34 14.39 1.45
CA LYS A 168 15.82 13.18 2.14
C LYS A 168 14.70 12.18 2.38
N LEU A 169 13.50 12.47 1.90
CA LEU A 169 12.32 11.61 2.04
C LEU A 169 11.84 11.16 0.66
N PHE A 170 11.91 9.86 0.42
CA PHE A 170 11.51 9.22 -0.83
C PHE A 170 10.08 8.72 -0.69
N THR A 171 9.16 9.37 -1.40
CA THR A 171 7.75 8.99 -1.39
C THR A 171 7.51 7.90 -2.42
N LEU A 172 7.32 6.67 -1.95
CA LEU A 172 6.96 5.54 -2.79
C LEU A 172 5.48 5.20 -2.58
N HIS A 173 4.63 5.68 -3.48
CA HIS A 173 3.22 5.31 -3.50
C HIS A 173 3.04 3.80 -3.75
N ALA A 174 1.85 3.29 -3.46
CA ALA A 174 1.50 1.95 -3.86
C ALA A 174 1.39 1.89 -5.39
N GLY A 175 2.31 1.19 -5.99
CA GLY A 175 2.34 0.95 -7.43
C GLY A 175 1.49 -0.26 -7.83
N VAL A 176 1.51 -0.59 -9.11
CA VAL A 176 0.85 -1.75 -9.70
C VAL A 176 1.74 -2.36 -10.79
N ASP A 177 1.64 -3.66 -10.98
CA ASP A 177 2.16 -4.32 -12.17
C ASP A 177 1.13 -4.21 -13.30
N THR A 178 1.37 -3.30 -14.23
CA THR A 178 0.46 -3.00 -15.34
C THR A 178 0.37 -4.14 -16.36
N GLN A 179 1.26 -5.13 -16.31
CA GLN A 179 1.18 -6.34 -17.14
C GLN A 179 0.25 -7.40 -16.53
N VAL A 180 0.17 -7.45 -15.21
CA VAL A 180 -0.72 -8.38 -14.47
C VAL A 180 -2.14 -7.81 -14.39
N PHE A 181 -2.26 -6.52 -14.05
CA PHE A 181 -3.54 -5.83 -13.92
C PHE A 181 -3.88 -5.12 -15.23
N GLN A 182 -4.65 -5.80 -16.07
CA GLN A 182 -5.03 -5.33 -17.41
C GLN A 182 -6.54 -5.12 -17.52
N PRO A 183 -7.00 -4.14 -18.32
CA PRO A 183 -8.42 -3.91 -18.54
C PRO A 183 -9.06 -5.06 -19.30
N ASN A 184 -10.38 -5.18 -19.16
CA ASN A 184 -11.21 -5.92 -20.06
C ASN A 184 -11.74 -4.97 -21.16
N ASN A 185 -11.91 -5.49 -22.38
CA ASN A 185 -12.44 -4.72 -23.51
C ASN A 185 -13.98 -4.63 -23.47
N HIS A 186 -14.53 -4.07 -22.38
CA HIS A 186 -15.96 -3.75 -22.34
C HIS A 186 -16.25 -2.57 -23.27
N SER A 187 -17.22 -2.70 -24.16
CA SER A 187 -17.62 -1.67 -25.11
C SER A 187 -18.62 -0.66 -24.56
N SER A 188 -19.23 -0.93 -23.38
CA SER A 188 -20.24 -0.11 -22.74
C SER A 188 -20.41 -0.50 -21.27
N PHE A 189 -21.19 0.26 -20.51
CA PHE A 189 -21.68 -0.22 -19.24
C PHE A 189 -22.55 -1.45 -19.42
N GLN A 190 -22.28 -2.49 -18.65
CA GLN A 190 -23.10 -3.71 -18.61
C GLN A 190 -24.15 -3.59 -17.51
N THR A 191 -25.34 -4.12 -17.76
CA THR A 191 -26.39 -4.24 -16.75
C THR A 191 -26.50 -5.70 -16.32
N PRO A 192 -26.39 -6.01 -15.00
CA PRO A 192 -26.14 -5.09 -13.88
C PRO A 192 -24.72 -4.51 -13.86
N ILE A 193 -24.57 -3.27 -13.40
CA ILE A 193 -23.26 -2.64 -13.19
C ILE A 193 -22.50 -3.42 -12.13
N ARG A 194 -21.28 -3.87 -12.45
CA ARG A 194 -20.48 -4.69 -11.56
C ARG A 194 -19.48 -3.85 -10.77
N MET A 195 -19.75 -3.71 -9.48
CA MET A 195 -18.88 -3.02 -8.52
C MET A 195 -18.04 -4.02 -7.72
N VAL A 196 -16.80 -3.68 -7.37
CA VAL A 196 -15.92 -4.53 -6.59
C VAL A 196 -15.21 -3.78 -5.47
N TYR A 197 -15.09 -4.43 -4.33
CA TYR A 197 -14.12 -4.10 -3.30
C TYR A 197 -13.29 -5.33 -2.97
N HIS A 198 -11.95 -5.20 -2.96
CA HIS A 198 -11.10 -6.28 -2.50
C HIS A 198 -10.20 -5.84 -1.33
N GLY A 199 -9.89 -6.76 -0.42
CA GLY A 199 -9.01 -6.56 0.73
C GLY A 199 -9.62 -6.97 2.06
N LYS A 200 -9.20 -6.37 3.17
CA LYS A 200 -9.72 -6.70 4.50
C LYS A 200 -11.17 -6.27 4.67
N MET A 201 -12.00 -7.20 5.16
CA MET A 201 -13.43 -7.00 5.44
C MET A 201 -13.65 -6.60 6.90
N ASP A 202 -12.92 -5.55 7.36
CA ASP A 202 -13.05 -5.07 8.73
C ASP A 202 -14.07 -3.91 8.80
N ARG A 203 -14.88 -3.87 9.88
CA ARG A 203 -15.98 -2.88 10.03
C ARG A 203 -15.52 -1.43 10.00
N HIS A 204 -14.29 -1.14 10.41
CA HIS A 204 -13.73 0.21 10.39
C HIS A 204 -13.21 0.64 9.01
N ARG A 205 -13.36 -0.21 7.98
CA ARG A 205 -12.96 0.10 6.59
C ARG A 205 -14.10 0.59 5.71
N GLY A 206 -15.28 0.82 6.27
CA GLY A 206 -16.41 1.39 5.55
C GLY A 206 -17.19 0.40 4.66
N ILE A 207 -16.93 -0.92 4.77
CA ILE A 207 -17.56 -1.95 3.91
C ILE A 207 -19.09 -1.87 3.92
N LEU A 208 -19.70 -1.62 5.08
CA LEU A 208 -21.17 -1.55 5.18
C LEU A 208 -21.76 -0.35 4.43
N LYS A 209 -20.98 0.72 4.17
CA LYS A 209 -21.43 1.81 3.28
C LYS A 209 -21.64 1.35 1.84
N LEU A 210 -20.88 0.34 1.39
CA LEU A 210 -21.05 -0.22 0.05
C LEU A 210 -22.34 -1.03 -0.06
N VAL A 211 -22.77 -1.67 1.03
CA VAL A 211 -24.07 -2.35 1.08
C VAL A 211 -25.21 -1.32 1.03
N LEU A 212 -25.06 -0.20 1.76
CA LEU A 212 -26.03 0.92 1.68
C LEU A 212 -26.07 1.55 0.28
N LEU A 213 -24.91 1.68 -0.39
CA LEU A 213 -24.87 2.16 -1.77
C LEU A 213 -25.59 1.20 -2.73
N LEU A 214 -25.41 -0.11 -2.55
CA LEU A 214 -26.12 -1.11 -3.35
C LEU A 214 -27.64 -1.00 -3.22
N ASP A 215 -28.13 -0.80 -1.98
CA ASP A 215 -29.57 -0.58 -1.72
C ASP A 215 -30.06 0.73 -2.37
N ALA A 216 -29.31 1.82 -2.24
CA ALA A 216 -29.67 3.11 -2.82
C ALA A 216 -29.68 3.09 -4.37
N LEU A 217 -28.83 2.30 -5.02
CA LEU A 217 -28.86 2.08 -6.47
C LEU A 217 -30.11 1.32 -6.89
N GLU A 218 -30.48 0.27 -6.16
CA GLU A 218 -31.71 -0.49 -6.39
C GLU A 218 -32.96 0.40 -6.24
N ASP A 219 -33.02 1.19 -5.17
CA ASP A 219 -34.13 2.16 -4.93
C ASP A 219 -34.22 3.22 -6.05
N SER A 220 -33.09 3.54 -6.69
CA SER A 220 -33.00 4.47 -7.83
C SER A 220 -33.27 3.81 -9.19
N GLY A 221 -33.59 2.51 -9.22
CA GLY A 221 -33.83 1.75 -10.46
C GLY A 221 -32.56 1.42 -11.25
N ILE A 222 -31.37 1.59 -10.66
CA ILE A 222 -30.09 1.27 -11.30
C ILE A 222 -29.71 -0.17 -10.93
N GLY A 223 -29.75 -1.06 -11.91
CA GLY A 223 -29.33 -2.45 -11.73
C GLY A 223 -27.83 -2.55 -11.45
N ALA A 224 -27.45 -2.95 -10.24
CA ALA A 224 -26.07 -3.07 -9.82
C ALA A 224 -25.81 -4.38 -9.05
N GLN A 225 -24.57 -4.85 -9.09
CA GLN A 225 -24.07 -6.00 -8.33
C GLN A 225 -22.79 -5.61 -7.61
N LEU A 226 -22.66 -5.96 -6.32
CA LEU A 226 -21.47 -5.71 -5.51
C LEU A 226 -20.74 -7.02 -5.18
N ASN A 227 -19.50 -7.11 -5.57
CA ASN A 227 -18.62 -8.22 -5.22
C ASN A 227 -17.62 -7.78 -4.14
N LEU A 228 -17.63 -8.49 -3.00
CA LEU A 228 -16.72 -8.31 -1.88
C LEU A 228 -15.71 -9.46 -1.84
N VAL A 229 -14.43 -9.15 -2.08
CA VAL A 229 -13.34 -10.15 -2.18
C VAL A 229 -12.34 -9.93 -1.05
N GLY A 230 -12.24 -10.88 -0.14
CA GLY A 230 -11.33 -10.80 1.00
C GLY A 230 -11.93 -11.35 2.28
N SER A 231 -11.30 -11.10 3.42
CA SER A 231 -11.77 -11.58 4.72
C SER A 231 -11.46 -10.59 5.84
N GLY A 232 -12.23 -10.68 6.94
CA GLY A 232 -12.05 -9.83 8.10
C GLY A 232 -13.06 -10.10 9.22
N ASP A 233 -13.25 -9.15 10.12
CA ASP A 233 -14.17 -9.28 11.26
C ASP A 233 -15.66 -9.23 10.86
N LEU A 234 -15.97 -8.89 9.59
CA LEU A 234 -17.32 -8.87 9.05
C LEU A 234 -17.71 -10.17 8.31
N ASP A 235 -16.85 -11.18 8.19
CA ASP A 235 -17.10 -12.36 7.35
C ASP A 235 -18.46 -13.02 7.60
N ALA A 236 -18.78 -13.29 8.87
CA ALA A 236 -20.06 -13.92 9.23
C ALA A 236 -21.27 -13.04 8.87
N HIS A 237 -21.15 -11.73 9.09
CA HIS A 237 -22.21 -10.77 8.77
C HIS A 237 -22.41 -10.63 7.27
N LEU A 238 -21.34 -10.52 6.48
CA LEU A 238 -21.39 -10.42 5.02
C LEU A 238 -21.92 -11.71 4.39
N THR A 239 -21.56 -12.87 4.92
CA THR A 239 -22.13 -14.16 4.49
C THR A 239 -23.65 -14.21 4.71
N GLN A 240 -24.14 -13.67 5.84
CA GLN A 240 -25.58 -13.61 6.10
C GLN A 240 -26.29 -12.62 5.17
N LEU A 241 -25.71 -11.43 4.95
CA LEU A 241 -26.27 -10.43 4.03
C LEU A 241 -26.34 -10.95 2.59
N ALA A 242 -25.29 -11.62 2.10
CA ALA A 242 -25.24 -12.17 0.75
C ALA A 242 -26.31 -13.26 0.51
N ARG A 243 -26.76 -13.97 1.56
CA ARG A 243 -27.89 -14.92 1.43
C ARG A 243 -29.24 -14.24 1.22
N SER A 244 -29.41 -13.02 1.73
CA SER A 244 -30.67 -12.26 1.65
C SER A 244 -30.70 -11.24 0.51
N LYS A 245 -29.54 -10.92 -0.10
CA LYS A 245 -29.40 -9.94 -1.16
C LYS A 245 -28.77 -10.59 -2.40
N PRO A 246 -29.55 -10.92 -3.45
CA PRO A 246 -29.04 -11.63 -4.64
C PRO A 246 -28.04 -10.81 -5.45
N ASN A 247 -28.03 -9.47 -5.29
CA ASN A 247 -27.09 -8.54 -5.92
C ASN A 247 -25.82 -8.27 -5.08
N LEU A 248 -25.67 -8.90 -3.91
CA LEU A 248 -24.47 -8.88 -3.08
C LEU A 248 -23.76 -10.24 -3.14
N ASN A 249 -22.51 -10.26 -3.57
CA ASN A 249 -21.68 -11.46 -3.60
C ASN A 249 -20.49 -11.31 -2.64
N PHE A 250 -20.38 -12.20 -1.64
CA PHE A 250 -19.21 -12.27 -0.75
C PHE A 250 -18.38 -13.52 -1.11
N VAL A 251 -17.24 -13.30 -1.75
CA VAL A 251 -16.39 -14.38 -2.33
C VAL A 251 -15.45 -14.99 -1.28
N GLY A 252 -15.13 -14.23 -0.22
CA GLY A 252 -14.05 -14.62 0.69
C GLY A 252 -12.67 -14.26 0.12
N SER A 253 -11.60 -14.79 0.77
CA SER A 253 -10.23 -14.53 0.34
C SER A 253 -9.83 -15.38 -0.85
N ILE A 254 -9.22 -14.75 -1.85
CA ILE A 254 -8.58 -15.43 -2.98
C ILE A 254 -7.08 -15.08 -3.01
N PRO A 255 -6.24 -15.86 -3.70
CA PRO A 255 -4.83 -15.53 -3.92
C PRO A 255 -4.66 -14.19 -4.64
N HIS A 256 -3.63 -13.42 -4.29
CA HIS A 256 -3.38 -12.12 -4.93
C HIS A 256 -3.15 -12.24 -6.44
N SER A 257 -2.58 -13.35 -6.91
CA SER A 257 -2.41 -13.66 -8.33
C SER A 257 -3.72 -13.76 -9.12
N GLU A 258 -4.84 -14.02 -8.46
CA GLU A 258 -6.17 -14.13 -9.08
C GLU A 258 -6.93 -12.80 -9.09
N ILE A 259 -6.47 -11.80 -8.31
CA ILE A 259 -7.16 -10.49 -8.21
C ILE A 259 -7.23 -9.81 -9.58
N GLY A 260 -6.14 -9.81 -10.36
CA GLY A 260 -6.13 -9.18 -11.70
C GLY A 260 -7.22 -9.73 -12.62
N MET A 261 -7.40 -11.05 -12.65
CA MET A 261 -8.47 -11.70 -13.43
C MET A 261 -9.86 -11.33 -12.88
N THR A 262 -10.01 -11.36 -11.55
CA THR A 262 -11.27 -10.97 -10.91
C THR A 262 -11.67 -9.53 -11.23
N LEU A 263 -10.72 -8.58 -11.19
CA LEU A 263 -11.02 -7.18 -11.48
C LEU A 263 -11.51 -6.95 -12.93
N ARG A 264 -11.02 -7.74 -13.89
CA ARG A 264 -11.44 -7.63 -15.32
C ARG A 264 -12.93 -7.87 -15.55
N GLU A 265 -13.61 -8.52 -14.62
CA GLU A 265 -15.05 -8.76 -14.70
C GLU A 265 -15.91 -7.60 -14.20
N HIS A 266 -15.27 -6.54 -13.69
CA HIS A 266 -15.94 -5.42 -13.02
C HIS A 266 -15.74 -4.10 -13.78
N GLN A 267 -16.56 -3.12 -13.43
CA GLN A 267 -16.56 -1.80 -14.07
C GLN A 267 -16.19 -0.69 -13.08
N ILE A 268 -16.51 -0.86 -11.79
CA ILE A 268 -16.26 0.15 -10.76
C ILE A 268 -15.54 -0.47 -9.57
N GLY A 269 -14.39 0.11 -9.20
CA GLY A 269 -13.62 -0.19 -8.01
C GLY A 269 -13.96 0.75 -6.85
N MET A 270 -14.15 0.21 -5.64
CA MET A 270 -14.66 0.96 -4.50
C MET A 270 -13.58 1.24 -3.45
N LEU A 271 -13.49 2.49 -2.97
CA LEU A 271 -12.59 2.95 -1.91
C LEU A 271 -13.38 3.54 -0.72
N PRO A 272 -14.05 2.71 0.09
CA PRO A 272 -14.97 3.18 1.13
C PRO A 272 -14.29 3.55 2.46
N MET A 273 -12.97 3.48 2.57
CA MET A 273 -12.26 3.74 3.82
C MET A 273 -12.52 5.16 4.31
N PRO A 274 -12.95 5.33 5.59
CA PRO A 274 -13.34 6.63 6.12
C PRO A 274 -12.15 7.58 6.27
N ASN A 275 -12.43 8.87 6.32
CA ASN A 275 -11.42 9.90 6.57
C ASN A 275 -10.93 9.84 8.03
N LEU A 276 -10.01 8.93 8.30
CA LEU A 276 -9.33 8.78 9.59
C LEU A 276 -7.82 8.99 9.41
N PRO A 277 -7.11 9.53 10.41
CA PRO A 277 -5.67 9.83 10.31
C PRO A 277 -4.81 8.65 9.84
N VAL A 278 -5.21 7.42 10.13
CA VAL A 278 -4.51 6.20 9.69
C VAL A 278 -4.65 5.95 8.19
N TRP A 279 -5.82 6.23 7.63
CA TRP A 279 -6.06 6.04 6.20
C TRP A 279 -5.60 7.24 5.37
N SER A 280 -5.70 8.46 5.93
CA SER A 280 -5.31 9.69 5.25
C SER A 280 -3.82 9.77 4.92
N ILE A 281 -2.95 9.06 5.65
CA ILE A 281 -1.52 8.96 5.33
C ILE A 281 -1.14 7.74 4.51
N SER A 282 -2.10 6.86 4.20
CA SER A 282 -1.85 5.63 3.46
C SER A 282 -1.75 5.86 1.95
N SER A 283 -1.35 4.83 1.23
CA SER A 283 -1.45 4.74 -0.22
C SER A 283 -1.99 3.35 -0.56
N PRO A 284 -3.28 3.22 -0.89
CA PRO A 284 -3.91 1.91 -1.06
C PRO A 284 -3.52 1.27 -2.40
N LEU A 285 -3.02 0.04 -2.38
CA LEU A 285 -2.73 -0.78 -3.57
C LEU A 285 -3.94 -0.88 -4.51
N LYS A 286 -5.13 -1.13 -3.92
CA LYS A 286 -6.35 -1.34 -4.70
C LYS A 286 -6.72 -0.19 -5.64
N ARG A 287 -6.37 1.08 -5.28
CA ARG A 287 -6.52 2.22 -6.19
C ARG A 287 -5.75 1.99 -7.49
N SER A 288 -4.48 1.63 -7.36
CA SER A 288 -3.59 1.42 -8.50
C SER A 288 -4.01 0.19 -9.31
N GLU A 289 -4.42 -0.88 -8.63
CA GLU A 289 -4.92 -2.12 -9.24
C GLU A 289 -6.23 -1.89 -10.00
N TYR A 290 -7.19 -1.12 -9.44
CA TYR A 290 -8.43 -0.76 -10.13
C TYR A 290 -8.16 0.04 -11.41
N MET A 291 -7.41 1.13 -11.29
CA MET A 291 -7.13 2.00 -12.44
C MET A 291 -6.34 1.26 -13.52
N SER A 292 -5.36 0.44 -13.14
CA SER A 292 -4.63 -0.40 -14.09
C SER A 292 -5.51 -1.40 -14.82
N SER A 293 -6.52 -1.94 -14.13
CA SER A 293 -7.53 -2.82 -14.72
C SER A 293 -8.63 -2.08 -15.50
N GLY A 294 -8.49 -0.76 -15.69
CA GLY A 294 -9.46 0.06 -16.41
C GLY A 294 -10.80 0.26 -15.69
N LEU A 295 -10.86 0.01 -14.37
CA LEU A 295 -12.06 0.27 -13.59
C LEU A 295 -12.18 1.77 -13.28
N LEU A 296 -13.41 2.26 -13.34
CA LEU A 296 -13.76 3.55 -12.76
C LEU A 296 -13.69 3.45 -11.24
N VAL A 297 -13.34 4.52 -10.56
CA VAL A 297 -13.12 4.48 -9.12
C VAL A 297 -14.03 5.46 -8.39
N LEU A 298 -14.73 4.96 -7.38
CA LEU A 298 -15.48 5.78 -6.42
C LEU A 298 -14.90 5.61 -5.01
N GLY A 299 -14.65 6.71 -4.34
CA GLY A 299 -14.06 6.66 -3.01
C GLY A 299 -14.51 7.79 -2.08
N ILE A 300 -14.25 7.60 -0.78
CA ILE A 300 -14.39 8.66 0.23
C ILE A 300 -13.20 9.60 0.11
N ASP A 301 -13.45 10.90 0.10
CA ASP A 301 -12.41 11.92 -0.01
C ASP A 301 -11.56 12.02 1.25
N HIS A 302 -10.28 11.72 1.08
CA HIS A 302 -9.21 12.01 2.04
C HIS A 302 -7.84 11.81 1.35
N SER A 303 -6.82 12.43 1.90
CA SER A 303 -5.49 12.49 1.27
C SER A 303 -4.85 11.13 0.93
N GLY A 304 -5.22 10.04 1.65
CA GLY A 304 -4.76 8.68 1.31
C GLY A 304 -5.37 8.13 0.02
N HIS A 305 -6.54 8.63 -0.39
CA HIS A 305 -7.17 8.27 -1.66
C HIS A 305 -6.79 9.23 -2.80
N HIS A 306 -6.24 10.41 -2.52
CA HIS A 306 -5.78 11.32 -3.57
C HIS A 306 -4.75 10.64 -4.48
N LEU A 307 -4.82 10.98 -5.75
CA LEU A 307 -3.83 10.54 -6.74
C LEU A 307 -2.47 11.18 -6.44
N PRO A 308 -1.35 10.52 -6.74
CA PRO A 308 -0.01 11.02 -6.41
C PRO A 308 0.41 12.26 -7.19
N THR A 309 -0.22 12.56 -8.32
CA THR A 309 0.03 13.76 -9.12
C THR A 309 -1.04 14.82 -8.91
N THR A 310 -0.72 16.07 -9.16
CA THR A 310 -1.63 17.22 -8.95
C THR A 310 -2.77 17.32 -9.96
N THR A 311 -2.75 16.55 -11.03
CA THR A 311 -3.84 16.48 -12.03
C THR A 311 -4.93 15.53 -11.55
N ASN A 312 -5.75 15.99 -10.59
CA ASN A 312 -6.74 15.15 -9.93
C ASN A 312 -8.14 15.18 -10.58
N ASP A 313 -8.28 15.71 -11.77
CA ASP A 313 -9.60 15.87 -12.38
C ASP A 313 -9.89 14.80 -13.45
N LEU A 314 -9.65 13.55 -13.10
CA LEU A 314 -10.04 12.43 -13.94
C LEU A 314 -11.54 12.19 -13.83
N ASN A 315 -12.21 12.00 -14.98
CA ASN A 315 -13.63 11.65 -14.99
C ASN A 315 -13.88 10.21 -14.53
N SER A 316 -12.88 9.35 -14.68
CA SER A 316 -12.88 7.95 -14.22
C SER A 316 -12.58 7.77 -12.73
N TYR A 317 -12.21 8.83 -12.02
CA TYR A 317 -11.82 8.77 -10.60
C TYR A 317 -12.51 9.86 -9.80
N LYS A 318 -13.49 9.51 -8.97
CA LYS A 318 -14.29 10.47 -8.19
C LYS A 318 -14.23 10.15 -6.70
N LEU A 319 -13.98 11.19 -5.92
CA LEU A 319 -13.96 11.13 -4.46
C LEU A 319 -15.03 12.06 -3.91
N PHE A 320 -15.75 11.59 -2.88
CA PHE A 320 -16.86 12.31 -2.27
C PHE A 320 -16.69 12.43 -0.76
N ASP A 321 -17.28 13.45 -0.18
CA ASP A 321 -17.33 13.58 1.28
C ASP A 321 -17.93 12.32 1.93
N GLN A 322 -17.40 11.96 3.07
CA GLN A 322 -17.82 10.75 3.77
C GLN A 322 -19.31 10.71 4.13
N GLN A 323 -19.94 11.86 4.33
CA GLN A 323 -21.37 11.95 4.72
C GLN A 323 -22.27 11.77 3.50
N SER A 324 -21.91 12.36 2.37
CA SER A 324 -22.68 12.31 1.12
C SER A 324 -22.24 11.17 0.18
N PHE A 325 -21.27 10.34 0.57
CA PHE A 325 -20.66 9.32 -0.29
C PHE A 325 -21.68 8.43 -1.01
N VAL A 326 -22.73 7.98 -0.33
CA VAL A 326 -23.74 7.10 -0.94
C VAL A 326 -24.51 7.85 -2.02
N ASP A 327 -25.09 9.02 -1.68
CA ASP A 327 -25.93 9.80 -2.58
C ASP A 327 -25.13 10.34 -3.79
N ASP A 328 -23.91 10.82 -3.53
CA ASP A 328 -23.02 11.31 -4.60
C ASP A 328 -22.58 10.18 -5.52
N SER A 329 -22.32 8.98 -4.97
CA SER A 329 -21.98 7.81 -5.78
C SER A 329 -23.14 7.36 -6.66
N VAL A 330 -24.39 7.38 -6.17
CA VAL A 330 -25.58 7.08 -6.98
C VAL A 330 -25.68 8.07 -8.15
N ARG A 331 -25.58 9.39 -7.88
CA ARG A 331 -25.63 10.42 -8.92
C ARG A 331 -24.51 10.26 -9.95
N GLN A 332 -23.30 9.96 -9.50
CA GLN A 332 -22.17 9.78 -10.40
C GLN A 332 -22.30 8.53 -11.26
N ILE A 333 -22.77 7.42 -10.69
CA ILE A 333 -23.02 6.18 -11.46
C ILE A 333 -24.10 6.44 -12.50
N GLN A 334 -25.23 7.09 -12.12
CA GLN A 334 -26.28 7.46 -13.08
C GLN A 334 -25.71 8.30 -14.23
N LYS A 335 -24.92 9.33 -13.91
CA LYS A 335 -24.26 10.17 -14.92
C LYS A 335 -23.40 9.34 -15.88
N TRP A 336 -22.57 8.42 -15.36
CA TRP A 336 -21.71 7.59 -16.20
C TRP A 336 -22.51 6.67 -17.13
N VAL A 337 -23.66 6.16 -16.65
CA VAL A 337 -24.57 5.34 -17.45
C VAL A 337 -25.23 6.16 -18.54
N ASP A 338 -25.73 7.37 -18.20
CA ASP A 338 -26.42 8.26 -19.15
C ASP A 338 -25.47 8.77 -20.25
N ASP A 339 -24.19 9.05 -19.88
CA ASP A 339 -23.17 9.52 -20.82
C ASP A 339 -22.68 8.40 -21.75
N ASP A 340 -22.87 7.12 -21.40
CA ASP A 340 -22.46 5.88 -22.12
C ASP A 340 -21.04 5.91 -22.69
N ASN A 341 -20.11 6.50 -21.94
CA ASN A 341 -18.72 6.71 -22.35
C ASN A 341 -17.71 5.83 -21.59
N PHE A 342 -18.14 4.64 -21.15
CA PHE A 342 -17.31 3.73 -20.36
C PHE A 342 -15.93 3.42 -21.01
N PRO A 343 -15.81 3.17 -22.33
CA PRO A 343 -14.52 2.86 -22.94
C PRO A 343 -13.50 3.99 -22.82
N GLU A 344 -13.94 5.25 -22.95
CA GLU A 344 -13.10 6.44 -22.80
C GLU A 344 -12.62 6.58 -21.37
N LEU A 345 -13.53 6.46 -20.41
CA LEU A 345 -13.22 6.54 -18.98
C LEU A 345 -12.31 5.40 -18.52
N SER A 346 -12.55 4.18 -19.00
CA SER A 346 -11.69 3.02 -18.73
C SER A 346 -10.27 3.24 -19.25
N ARG A 347 -10.13 3.81 -20.45
CA ARG A 347 -8.85 4.16 -21.06
C ARG A 347 -8.15 5.28 -20.27
N GLU A 348 -8.89 6.29 -19.82
CA GLU A 348 -8.36 7.37 -18.98
C GLU A 348 -7.75 6.79 -17.68
N ALA A 349 -8.48 5.92 -16.98
CA ALA A 349 -7.98 5.25 -15.77
C ALA A 349 -6.72 4.43 -16.04
N ARG A 350 -6.72 3.65 -17.13
CA ARG A 350 -5.59 2.83 -17.56
C ARG A 350 -4.36 3.66 -17.89
N ASN A 351 -4.49 4.68 -18.70
CA ASN A 351 -3.38 5.56 -19.10
C ASN A 351 -2.75 6.22 -17.87
N TYR A 352 -3.56 6.71 -16.95
CA TYR A 352 -3.05 7.26 -15.70
C TYR A 352 -2.24 6.24 -14.89
N ALA A 353 -2.73 4.99 -14.82
CA ALA A 353 -2.01 3.94 -14.09
C ALA A 353 -0.66 3.61 -14.74
N GLU A 354 -0.58 3.54 -16.06
CA GLU A 354 0.66 3.29 -16.80
C GLU A 354 1.67 4.44 -16.65
N GLU A 355 1.20 5.67 -16.66
CA GLU A 355 2.06 6.86 -16.60
C GLU A 355 2.57 7.14 -15.18
N HIS A 356 1.76 6.85 -14.14
CA HIS A 356 2.01 7.34 -12.79
C HIS A 356 2.01 6.28 -11.69
N LEU A 357 1.36 5.12 -11.89
CA LEU A 357 1.17 4.12 -10.86
C LEU A 357 1.92 2.80 -11.14
N ASP A 358 2.54 2.63 -12.29
CA ASP A 358 3.40 1.48 -12.55
C ASP A 358 4.58 1.44 -11.58
N TRP A 359 4.97 0.25 -11.11
CA TRP A 359 6.10 0.13 -10.16
C TRP A 359 7.39 0.74 -10.68
N ASN A 360 7.61 0.76 -12.01
CA ASN A 360 8.77 1.40 -12.61
C ASN A 360 8.80 2.92 -12.36
N LYS A 361 7.62 3.55 -12.32
CA LYS A 361 7.46 4.98 -12.05
C LYS A 361 7.53 5.30 -10.57
N THR A 362 6.84 4.51 -9.75
CA THR A 362 6.76 4.78 -8.31
C THR A 362 8.08 4.62 -7.58
N ILE A 363 9.02 3.80 -8.09
CA ILE A 363 10.32 3.54 -7.47
C ILE A 363 11.44 4.44 -8.03
N GLN A 364 11.17 5.23 -9.06
CA GLN A 364 12.19 5.96 -9.82
C GLN A 364 13.08 6.83 -8.92
N SER A 365 12.51 7.61 -8.01
CA SER A 365 13.27 8.49 -7.12
C SER A 365 14.23 7.73 -6.17
N LEU A 366 13.86 6.50 -5.77
CA LEU A 366 14.75 5.64 -5.00
C LEU A 366 15.87 5.07 -5.88
N ALA A 367 15.57 4.68 -7.11
CA ALA A 367 16.58 4.18 -8.06
C ALA A 367 17.63 5.25 -8.35
N GLU A 368 17.21 6.47 -8.66
CA GLU A 368 18.11 7.63 -8.90
C GLU A 368 19.01 7.91 -7.68
N LEU A 369 18.47 7.82 -6.46
CA LEU A 369 19.29 7.93 -5.26
C LEU A 369 20.36 6.84 -5.21
N LEU A 370 19.99 5.59 -5.44
CA LEU A 370 20.93 4.47 -5.33
C LEU A 370 22.03 4.57 -6.40
N GLU A 371 21.68 4.98 -7.61
CA GLU A 371 22.66 5.25 -8.69
C GLU A 371 23.65 6.34 -8.27
N SER A 372 23.18 7.45 -7.68
CA SER A 372 24.05 8.53 -7.20
C SER A 372 24.97 8.15 -6.04
N LEU A 373 24.72 7.02 -5.38
CA LEU A 373 25.59 6.48 -4.32
C LEU A 373 26.64 5.49 -4.84
N ASP A 374 26.47 5.01 -6.07
CA ASP A 374 27.39 4.06 -6.74
C ASP A 374 28.50 4.80 -7.52
N GLU A 375 28.26 6.08 -7.90
CA GLU A 375 29.24 7.01 -8.46
C GLU A 375 30.19 7.57 -7.38
#